data_d5eaa089b8045f335b634a3a1fe76603
#
_entry.id   d5eaa089b8045f335b634a3a1fe76603
#
_cell.length_a   1.000
_cell.length_b   1.000
_cell.length_c   1.000
_cell.angle_alpha   90.00
_cell.angle_beta   90.00
_cell.angle_gamma   90.00
#
_symmetry.space_group_name_H-M   'P 1'
#
loop_
_entity.id
_entity.type
_entity.pdbx_description
1 polymer ?
#
loop_
_entity_poly.entity_id
_entity_poly.type
_entity_poly.pdbx_seq_one_letter_code
_entity_poly.pdbx_strand_id
1 'polypeptide(L)'
;MKQTGRRPVGRSGLEVGVLGLGGAPLGDLYQRIPEDQALQTIETAYEKGVRLFDTAPLYGLGLSEHRFGHVLRQKPRDEFVLSTKIGRILKRHAPGPVDRGFFAGGLNFTPIYDYSYDGCMRSLEDSYQRLGMNQIDIALIHDVDIWTHGSPEAFKERFRESMEGAYRALNELRAGGIVRAIGVGVNEVEACRRFATAGAFDCFLLAGRYTLLEQGGLDELFPLAETKEFSILLGGPFNSGILATGAKPGARYNYRPAPPDIMDRVRRIESVCASHRVPLAAAAIQFPLGHPRIASIIPGAVSPEEAVRNRQLMDLKIPAVLWDDLKREGLLLASAPVPTAEKT
;
A
#
# COMPACT_ATOMS: atom_id res chain seq x y z
N MET A 1 -0.20 -22.51 -12.57
CA MET A 1 -0.68 -21.82 -11.35
C MET A 1 -1.92 -21.02 -11.72
N LYS A 2 -3.08 -21.23 -11.07
CA LYS A 2 -4.24 -20.37 -11.30
C LYS A 2 -3.87 -18.96 -10.82
N GLN A 3 -3.85 -17.98 -11.74
CA GLN A 3 -3.80 -16.58 -11.34
C GLN A 3 -5.01 -16.31 -10.46
N THR A 4 -4.79 -15.91 -9.22
CA THR A 4 -5.82 -15.27 -8.39
C THR A 4 -6.39 -14.12 -9.21
N GLY A 5 -7.70 -13.95 -9.17
CA GLY A 5 -8.46 -13.02 -10.02
C GLY A 5 -7.78 -11.66 -10.18
N ARG A 6 -7.93 -11.07 -11.37
CA ARG A 6 -7.53 -9.69 -11.65
C ARG A 6 -8.70 -8.77 -11.39
N ARG A 7 -8.42 -7.54 -10.96
CA ARG A 7 -9.44 -6.52 -10.74
C ARG A 7 -9.04 -5.20 -11.41
N PRO A 8 -10.00 -4.42 -11.91
CA PRO A 8 -9.71 -3.15 -12.56
C PRO A 8 -9.19 -2.10 -11.57
N VAL A 9 -8.32 -1.22 -12.07
CA VAL A 9 -7.87 -0.02 -11.38
C VAL A 9 -8.72 1.16 -11.87
N GLY A 10 -9.82 1.40 -11.19
CA GLY A 10 -10.77 2.44 -11.58
C GLY A 10 -11.22 2.31 -13.03
N ARG A 11 -11.15 3.43 -13.75
CA ARG A 11 -11.51 3.55 -15.17
C ARG A 11 -10.29 3.54 -16.12
N SER A 12 -9.10 3.28 -15.60
CA SER A 12 -7.84 3.38 -16.36
C SER A 12 -7.65 2.32 -17.46
N GLY A 13 -8.49 1.29 -17.51
CA GLY A 13 -8.28 0.11 -18.35
C GLY A 13 -7.14 -0.80 -17.88
N LEU A 14 -6.50 -0.47 -16.76
CA LEU A 14 -5.48 -1.28 -16.14
C LEU A 14 -6.12 -2.31 -15.20
N GLU A 15 -5.66 -3.55 -15.25
CA GLU A 15 -6.02 -4.58 -14.28
C GLU A 15 -4.81 -5.02 -13.47
N VAL A 16 -5.02 -5.30 -12.19
CA VAL A 16 -3.99 -5.78 -11.26
C VAL A 16 -4.41 -7.09 -10.60
N GLY A 17 -3.43 -7.90 -10.23
CA GLY A 17 -3.67 -9.07 -9.38
C GLY A 17 -4.13 -8.65 -7.99
N VAL A 18 -4.99 -9.45 -7.36
CA VAL A 18 -5.51 -9.16 -6.00
C VAL A 18 -4.43 -9.17 -4.91
N LEU A 19 -3.23 -9.68 -5.20
CA LEU A 19 -2.06 -9.64 -4.32
C LEU A 19 -0.91 -8.91 -5.01
N GLY A 20 -0.41 -7.86 -4.38
CA GLY A 20 0.80 -7.12 -4.74
C GLY A 20 1.93 -7.30 -3.72
N LEU A 21 3.05 -6.64 -3.95
CA LEU A 21 4.17 -6.52 -3.01
C LEU A 21 4.45 -5.05 -2.73
N GLY A 22 4.40 -4.65 -1.43
CA GLY A 22 4.72 -3.32 -0.96
C GLY A 22 6.18 -3.16 -0.59
N GLY A 23 6.80 -2.09 -1.08
CA GLY A 23 8.23 -1.85 -1.01
C GLY A 23 8.74 -1.14 0.25
N ALA A 24 7.87 -0.71 1.16
CA ALA A 24 8.33 -0.01 2.36
C ALA A 24 9.30 -0.86 3.23
N PRO A 25 9.03 -2.16 3.49
CA PRO A 25 10.00 -3.01 4.19
C PRO A 25 11.30 -3.20 3.43
N LEU A 26 11.24 -3.21 2.10
CA LEU A 26 12.42 -3.31 1.22
C LEU A 26 13.22 -2.00 1.12
N GLY A 27 12.77 -0.93 1.78
CA GLY A 27 13.53 0.27 2.10
C GLY A 27 14.15 0.25 3.51
N ASP A 28 14.25 -0.93 4.14
CA ASP A 28 14.74 -1.11 5.51
C ASP A 28 13.83 -0.46 6.58
N LEU A 29 12.52 -0.55 6.42
CA LEU A 29 11.55 -0.07 7.40
C LEU A 29 11.74 -0.83 8.74
N TYR A 30 12.01 -0.11 9.81
CA TYR A 30 12.31 -0.55 11.18
C TYR A 30 13.62 -1.31 11.39
N GLN A 31 14.13 -2.02 10.41
CA GLN A 31 15.36 -2.81 10.50
C GLN A 31 16.08 -2.87 9.16
N ARG A 32 17.38 -3.00 9.21
CA ARG A 32 18.17 -3.30 8.02
C ARG A 32 17.95 -4.75 7.61
N ILE A 33 17.81 -4.98 6.31
CA ILE A 33 17.81 -6.32 5.72
C ILE A 33 19.03 -6.47 4.78
N PRO A 34 19.63 -7.67 4.72
CA PRO A 34 20.72 -7.94 3.78
C PRO A 34 20.25 -7.66 2.33
N GLU A 35 21.14 -7.13 1.51
CA GLU A 35 20.82 -6.79 0.12
C GLU A 35 20.31 -8.02 -0.65
N ASP A 36 21.05 -9.12 -0.57
CA ASP A 36 20.66 -10.38 -1.23
C ASP A 36 19.27 -10.87 -0.81
N GLN A 37 18.95 -10.75 0.48
CA GLN A 37 17.63 -11.12 1.00
C GLN A 37 16.53 -10.22 0.41
N ALA A 38 16.78 -8.91 0.30
CA ALA A 38 15.82 -7.98 -0.28
C ALA A 38 15.56 -8.30 -1.76
N LEU A 39 16.62 -8.53 -2.55
CA LEU A 39 16.53 -8.89 -3.96
C LEU A 39 15.82 -10.23 -4.15
N GLN A 40 16.18 -11.25 -3.37
CA GLN A 40 15.52 -12.56 -3.39
C GLN A 40 14.04 -12.48 -3.01
N THR A 41 13.66 -11.56 -2.12
CA THR A 41 12.26 -11.34 -1.74
C THR A 41 11.42 -10.87 -2.93
N ILE A 42 11.94 -9.91 -3.72
CA ILE A 42 11.27 -9.41 -4.92
C ILE A 42 11.20 -10.52 -5.99
N GLU A 43 12.32 -11.23 -6.22
CA GLU A 43 12.39 -12.35 -7.16
C GLU A 43 11.37 -13.43 -6.80
N THR A 44 11.36 -13.86 -5.54
CA THR A 44 10.42 -14.87 -5.04
C THR A 44 8.96 -14.43 -5.20
N ALA A 45 8.65 -13.17 -4.88
CA ALA A 45 7.29 -12.65 -5.09
C ALA A 45 6.88 -12.75 -6.56
N TYR A 46 7.77 -12.36 -7.48
CA TYR A 46 7.51 -12.48 -8.92
C TYR A 46 7.31 -13.94 -9.35
N GLU A 47 8.16 -14.86 -8.91
CA GLU A 47 8.05 -16.30 -9.18
C GLU A 47 6.76 -16.91 -8.61
N LYS A 48 6.24 -16.39 -7.49
CA LYS A 48 4.96 -16.80 -6.89
C LYS A 48 3.74 -16.13 -7.54
N GLY A 49 3.94 -15.42 -8.65
CA GLY A 49 2.87 -14.85 -9.47
C GLY A 49 2.39 -13.48 -9.02
N VAL A 50 3.10 -12.80 -8.12
CA VAL A 50 2.84 -11.37 -7.85
C VAL A 50 3.20 -10.57 -9.09
N ARG A 51 2.28 -9.69 -9.52
CA ARG A 51 2.44 -8.86 -10.72
C ARG A 51 2.09 -7.39 -10.48
N LEU A 52 1.84 -6.99 -9.24
CA LEU A 52 1.76 -5.58 -8.83
C LEU A 52 2.85 -5.31 -7.79
N PHE A 53 3.72 -4.35 -8.09
CA PHE A 53 4.82 -3.92 -7.24
C PHE A 53 4.65 -2.43 -6.93
N ASP A 54 4.63 -2.08 -5.64
CA ASP A 54 4.46 -0.69 -5.19
C ASP A 54 5.68 -0.24 -4.41
N THR A 55 6.24 0.90 -4.78
CA THR A 55 7.38 1.51 -4.12
C THR A 55 7.19 3.02 -3.95
N ALA A 56 8.20 3.74 -3.47
CA ALA A 56 8.22 5.19 -3.35
C ALA A 56 9.65 5.73 -3.19
N PRO A 57 9.91 6.99 -3.59
CA PRO A 57 11.16 7.69 -3.28
C PRO A 57 11.47 7.73 -1.78
N LEU A 58 10.45 7.88 -0.93
CA LEU A 58 10.63 7.90 0.53
C LEU A 58 11.17 6.58 1.08
N TYR A 59 10.82 5.44 0.49
CA TYR A 59 11.12 4.14 1.08
C TYR A 59 12.62 3.85 1.06
N GLY A 60 13.22 4.01 2.25
CA GLY A 60 14.65 3.96 2.41
C GLY A 60 15.41 5.06 1.67
N LEU A 61 14.75 6.21 1.42
CA LEU A 61 15.33 7.35 0.70
C LEU A 61 15.89 6.93 -0.69
N GLY A 62 15.07 6.17 -1.44
CA GLY A 62 15.39 5.64 -2.76
C GLY A 62 15.84 4.18 -2.78
N LEU A 63 16.24 3.59 -1.64
CA LEU A 63 16.75 2.22 -1.58
C LEU A 63 15.76 1.19 -2.14
N SER A 64 14.47 1.32 -1.79
CA SER A 64 13.44 0.42 -2.29
C SER A 64 13.33 0.47 -3.82
N GLU A 65 13.31 1.66 -4.43
CA GLU A 65 13.26 1.78 -5.89
C GLU A 65 14.48 1.15 -6.56
N HIS A 66 15.68 1.33 -6.02
CA HIS A 66 16.90 0.67 -6.52
C HIS A 66 16.77 -0.86 -6.48
N ARG A 67 16.28 -1.42 -5.37
CA ARG A 67 16.10 -2.87 -5.21
C ARG A 67 15.06 -3.43 -6.18
N PHE A 68 13.90 -2.78 -6.31
CA PHE A 68 12.90 -3.16 -7.30
C PHE A 68 13.44 -3.07 -8.72
N GLY A 69 14.12 -1.97 -9.05
CA GLY A 69 14.72 -1.78 -10.35
C GLY A 69 15.76 -2.83 -10.68
N HIS A 70 16.61 -3.23 -9.69
CA HIS A 70 17.62 -4.27 -9.89
C HIS A 70 17.00 -5.59 -10.37
N VAL A 71 15.89 -6.00 -9.81
CA VAL A 71 15.21 -7.27 -10.14
C VAL A 71 14.29 -7.09 -11.34
N LEU A 72 13.38 -6.12 -11.32
CA LEU A 72 12.28 -6.02 -12.27
C LEU A 72 12.71 -5.61 -13.68
N ARG A 73 13.79 -4.84 -13.83
CA ARG A 73 14.32 -4.49 -15.17
C ARG A 73 14.80 -5.71 -15.97
N GLN A 74 14.98 -6.86 -15.32
CA GLN A 74 15.37 -8.13 -15.94
C GLN A 74 14.16 -8.99 -16.33
N LYS A 75 12.93 -8.57 -16.01
CA LYS A 75 11.69 -9.27 -16.32
C LYS A 75 10.99 -8.66 -17.54
N PRO A 76 10.19 -9.43 -18.28
CA PRO A 76 9.37 -8.86 -19.34
C PRO A 76 8.48 -7.75 -18.79
N ARG A 77 8.58 -6.55 -19.38
CA ARG A 77 7.94 -5.34 -18.83
C ARG A 77 6.42 -5.40 -18.85
N ASP A 78 5.84 -6.09 -19.81
CA ASP A 78 4.40 -6.27 -19.98
C ASP A 78 3.77 -7.29 -19.01
N GLU A 79 4.58 -8.05 -18.28
CA GLU A 79 4.08 -9.03 -17.31
C GLU A 79 3.71 -8.44 -15.96
N PHE A 80 4.14 -7.23 -15.62
CA PHE A 80 3.89 -6.65 -14.30
C PHE A 80 3.45 -5.19 -14.36
N VAL A 81 2.81 -4.75 -13.29
CA VAL A 81 2.41 -3.37 -13.03
C VAL A 81 3.33 -2.80 -11.96
N LEU A 82 3.92 -1.65 -12.24
CA LEU A 82 4.80 -0.91 -11.34
C LEU A 82 4.13 0.38 -10.88
N SER A 83 4.01 0.53 -9.58
CA SER A 83 3.50 1.73 -8.91
C SER A 83 4.63 2.42 -8.16
N THR A 84 4.75 3.74 -8.31
CA THR A 84 5.58 4.58 -7.44
C THR A 84 4.85 5.87 -7.08
N LYS A 85 5.52 6.74 -6.32
CA LYS A 85 4.89 7.92 -5.75
C LYS A 85 5.69 9.18 -6.11
N ILE A 86 5.00 10.32 -6.15
CA ILE A 86 5.56 11.64 -6.44
C ILE A 86 5.31 12.61 -5.29
N GLY A 87 5.90 13.79 -5.36
CA GLY A 87 5.76 14.84 -4.33
C GLY A 87 6.88 14.82 -3.29
N ARG A 88 7.88 13.93 -3.46
CA ARG A 88 9.14 13.97 -2.70
C ARG A 88 10.32 13.92 -3.62
N ILE A 89 11.23 14.88 -3.46
CA ILE A 89 12.52 14.94 -4.14
C ILE A 89 13.61 14.54 -3.14
N LEU A 90 14.53 13.67 -3.56
CA LEU A 90 15.69 13.27 -2.75
C LEU A 90 16.87 14.16 -3.09
N LYS A 91 17.25 15.04 -2.18
CA LYS A 91 18.42 15.92 -2.35
C LYS A 91 19.64 15.35 -1.65
N ARG A 92 20.81 15.68 -2.16
CA ARG A 92 22.08 15.37 -1.50
C ARG A 92 22.04 15.85 -0.05
N HIS A 93 22.32 14.95 0.88
CA HIS A 93 22.49 15.31 2.27
C HIS A 93 23.85 16.00 2.50
N ALA A 94 23.87 17.04 3.33
CA ALA A 94 25.13 17.62 3.80
C ALA A 94 25.91 16.62 4.66
N PRO A 95 27.25 16.76 4.82
CA PRO A 95 28.00 15.89 5.74
C PRO A 95 27.41 15.91 7.15
N GLY A 96 27.14 14.73 7.71
CA GLY A 96 26.56 14.60 9.05
C GLY A 96 25.56 13.44 9.14
N PRO A 97 24.91 13.26 10.28
CA PRO A 97 23.90 12.23 10.48
C PRO A 97 22.65 12.53 9.65
N VAL A 98 22.13 11.50 8.97
CA VAL A 98 20.91 11.57 8.15
C VAL A 98 19.72 11.16 8.99
N ASP A 99 18.67 12.00 9.04
CA ASP A 99 17.38 11.58 9.56
C ASP A 99 16.66 10.72 8.50
N ARG A 100 16.52 9.45 8.81
CA ARG A 100 15.86 8.45 7.96
C ARG A 100 14.43 8.11 8.44
N GLY A 101 13.94 8.78 9.47
CA GLY A 101 12.66 8.47 10.09
C GLY A 101 12.61 6.99 10.52
N PHE A 102 11.64 6.25 10.01
CA PHE A 102 11.47 4.82 10.32
C PHE A 102 12.39 3.88 9.52
N PHE A 103 13.19 4.38 8.56
CA PHE A 103 14.01 3.55 7.67
C PHE A 103 15.43 3.38 8.22
N ALA A 104 15.69 2.27 8.90
CA ALA A 104 16.95 2.03 9.64
C ALA A 104 18.22 2.01 8.76
N GLY A 105 18.09 1.65 7.48
CA GLY A 105 19.20 1.47 6.54
C GLY A 105 19.11 2.30 5.25
N GLY A 106 18.20 3.27 5.19
CA GLY A 106 18.00 4.09 4.00
C GLY A 106 19.25 4.83 3.52
N LEU A 107 19.25 5.24 2.24
CA LEU A 107 20.34 5.95 1.60
C LEU A 107 20.58 7.35 2.21
N ASN A 108 21.71 7.97 1.85
CA ASN A 108 22.13 9.26 2.43
C ASN A 108 21.56 10.45 1.64
N PHE A 109 20.25 10.56 1.61
CA PHE A 109 19.53 11.69 1.00
C PHE A 109 18.63 12.38 2.03
N THR A 110 18.26 13.63 1.74
CA THR A 110 17.24 14.39 2.47
C THR A 110 15.98 14.44 1.62
N PRO A 111 14.85 13.86 2.07
CA PRO A 111 13.59 13.97 1.36
C PRO A 111 13.01 15.39 1.55
N ILE A 112 12.56 16.00 0.47
CA ILE A 112 11.90 17.31 0.47
C ILE A 112 10.53 17.17 -0.15
N TYR A 113 9.51 17.73 0.50
CA TYR A 113 8.17 17.83 -0.08
C TYR A 113 8.16 18.89 -1.17
N ASP A 114 7.70 18.51 -2.35
CA ASP A 114 7.49 19.41 -3.48
C ASP A 114 6.34 18.87 -4.32
N TYR A 115 5.14 19.41 -4.08
CA TYR A 115 3.92 19.02 -4.79
C TYR A 115 3.61 19.97 -5.95
N SER A 116 4.52 20.89 -6.28
CA SER A 116 4.42 21.70 -7.49
C SER A 116 4.45 20.83 -8.75
N TYR A 117 4.01 21.38 -9.87
CA TYR A 117 4.07 20.69 -11.16
C TYR A 117 5.49 20.21 -11.50
N ASP A 118 6.45 21.14 -11.46
CA ASP A 118 7.85 20.84 -11.80
C ASP A 118 8.50 19.87 -10.80
N GLY A 119 8.18 20.01 -9.51
CA GLY A 119 8.64 19.10 -8.46
C GLY A 119 8.14 17.68 -8.66
N CYS A 120 6.89 17.52 -9.08
CA CYS A 120 6.29 16.21 -9.35
C CYS A 120 6.83 15.56 -10.62
N MET A 121 6.99 16.34 -11.71
CA MET A 121 7.64 15.85 -12.94
C MET A 121 9.06 15.39 -12.65
N ARG A 122 9.84 16.18 -11.92
CA ARG A 122 11.18 15.82 -11.49
C ARG A 122 11.20 14.57 -10.60
N SER A 123 10.28 14.48 -9.63
CA SER A 123 10.19 13.31 -8.75
C SER A 123 10.00 12.01 -9.55
N LEU A 124 9.17 12.05 -10.60
CA LEU A 124 8.95 10.90 -11.48
C LEU A 124 10.17 10.57 -12.34
N GLU A 125 10.81 11.58 -12.93
CA GLU A 125 12.05 11.40 -13.71
C GLU A 125 13.17 10.80 -12.85
N ASP A 126 13.34 11.28 -11.62
CA ASP A 126 14.31 10.73 -10.66
C ASP A 126 13.95 9.26 -10.31
N SER A 127 12.66 8.88 -10.28
CA SER A 127 12.23 7.50 -10.06
C SER A 127 12.55 6.58 -11.24
N TYR A 128 12.39 7.04 -12.49
CA TYR A 128 12.86 6.28 -13.67
C TYR A 128 14.36 5.97 -13.57
N GLN A 129 15.17 6.94 -13.12
CA GLN A 129 16.61 6.76 -12.95
C GLN A 129 16.94 5.72 -11.86
N ARG A 130 16.29 5.81 -10.69
CA ARG A 130 16.54 4.86 -9.59
C ARG A 130 16.07 3.45 -9.92
N LEU A 131 14.94 3.33 -10.62
CA LEU A 131 14.41 2.04 -11.09
C LEU A 131 15.20 1.47 -12.28
N GLY A 132 15.89 2.32 -13.06
CA GLY A 132 16.55 1.92 -14.30
C GLY A 132 15.56 1.38 -15.34
N MET A 133 14.35 1.92 -15.37
CA MET A 133 13.26 1.57 -16.28
C MET A 133 12.61 2.84 -16.83
N ASN A 134 12.07 2.77 -18.04
CA ASN A 134 11.45 3.89 -18.74
C ASN A 134 9.91 3.89 -18.67
N GLN A 135 9.31 3.01 -17.86
CA GLN A 135 7.87 2.87 -17.74
C GLN A 135 7.46 2.65 -16.29
N ILE A 136 6.52 3.47 -15.83
CA ILE A 136 5.80 3.35 -14.56
C ILE A 136 4.32 3.34 -14.91
N ASP A 137 3.56 2.37 -14.39
CA ASP A 137 2.14 2.22 -14.75
C ASP A 137 1.23 3.08 -13.88
N ILE A 138 1.52 3.17 -12.58
CA ILE A 138 0.71 3.92 -11.62
C ILE A 138 1.58 4.94 -10.91
N ALA A 139 1.19 6.20 -10.94
CA ALA A 139 1.84 7.28 -10.21
C ALA A 139 0.89 7.88 -9.16
N LEU A 140 1.34 7.96 -7.90
CA LEU A 140 0.53 8.38 -6.76
C LEU A 140 1.10 9.64 -6.10
N ILE A 141 0.28 10.62 -5.78
CA ILE A 141 0.65 11.73 -4.89
C ILE A 141 0.86 11.18 -3.49
N HIS A 142 2.02 11.42 -2.86
CA HIS A 142 2.43 10.74 -1.63
C HIS A 142 2.20 11.57 -0.38
N ASP A 143 1.51 10.97 0.61
CA ASP A 143 1.41 11.45 1.99
C ASP A 143 0.93 12.89 2.15
N VAL A 144 -0.07 13.29 1.40
CA VAL A 144 -0.79 14.55 1.63
C VAL A 144 -1.94 14.26 2.59
N ASP A 145 -1.63 14.20 3.88
CA ASP A 145 -2.56 13.93 4.98
C ASP A 145 -2.13 14.66 6.27
N ILE A 146 -3.01 14.69 7.28
CA ILE A 146 -2.72 15.33 8.57
C ILE A 146 -1.63 14.57 9.32
N TRP A 147 -1.65 13.24 9.22
CA TRP A 147 -0.62 12.39 9.84
C TRP A 147 0.79 12.82 9.47
N THR A 148 1.01 13.11 8.20
CA THR A 148 2.32 13.48 7.68
C THR A 148 2.68 14.94 7.95
N HIS A 149 1.72 15.85 7.80
CA HIS A 149 1.98 17.30 7.87
C HIS A 149 1.65 17.93 9.24
N GLY A 150 1.08 17.15 10.17
CA GLY A 150 0.98 17.50 11.58
C GLY A 150 -0.21 18.37 11.97
N SER A 151 -0.87 19.07 11.05
CA SER A 151 -2.06 19.88 11.34
C SER A 151 -3.06 19.96 10.18
N PRO A 152 -4.33 20.25 10.46
CA PRO A 152 -5.33 20.49 9.42
C PRO A 152 -4.97 21.67 8.48
N GLU A 153 -4.33 22.70 9.01
CA GLU A 153 -3.90 23.89 8.24
C GLU A 153 -2.79 23.51 7.26
N ALA A 154 -1.77 22.80 7.73
CA ALA A 154 -0.68 22.32 6.88
C ALA A 154 -1.21 21.34 5.81
N PHE A 155 -2.12 20.43 6.18
CA PHE A 155 -2.80 19.57 5.22
C PHE A 155 -3.54 20.37 4.14
N LYS A 156 -4.31 21.39 4.52
CA LYS A 156 -5.06 22.24 3.58
C LYS A 156 -4.13 22.94 2.58
N GLU A 157 -2.99 23.45 3.05
CA GLU A 157 -1.98 24.07 2.18
C GLU A 157 -1.40 23.06 1.20
N ARG A 158 -0.95 21.90 1.69
CA ARG A 158 -0.37 20.84 0.86
C ARG A 158 -1.39 20.22 -0.11
N PHE A 159 -2.63 20.09 0.32
CA PHE A 159 -3.73 19.67 -0.57
C PHE A 159 -3.92 20.66 -1.72
N ARG A 160 -3.96 21.99 -1.46
CA ARG A 160 -4.06 23.00 -2.49
C ARG A 160 -2.88 22.93 -3.45
N GLU A 161 -1.65 22.93 -2.95
CA GLU A 161 -0.43 22.78 -3.75
C GLU A 161 -0.49 21.52 -4.63
N SER A 162 -0.93 20.40 -4.07
CA SER A 162 -1.04 19.13 -4.78
C SER A 162 -2.09 19.16 -5.89
N MET A 163 -3.21 19.82 -5.68
CA MET A 163 -4.24 19.93 -6.73
C MET A 163 -3.82 20.89 -7.84
N GLU A 164 -3.16 21.99 -7.51
CA GLU A 164 -2.67 23.00 -8.48
C GLU A 164 -1.44 22.49 -9.27
N GLY A 165 -0.59 21.66 -8.66
CA GLY A 165 0.68 21.15 -9.23
C GLY A 165 0.64 19.67 -9.56
N ALA A 166 0.71 18.80 -8.55
CA ALA A 166 0.84 17.35 -8.72
C ALA A 166 -0.29 16.73 -9.54
N TYR A 167 -1.55 17.09 -9.25
CA TYR A 167 -2.70 16.57 -9.99
C TYR A 167 -2.67 16.98 -11.45
N ARG A 168 -2.27 18.24 -11.76
CA ARG A 168 -2.11 18.71 -13.13
C ARG A 168 -1.01 17.92 -13.86
N ALA A 169 0.15 17.71 -13.22
CA ALA A 169 1.24 16.91 -13.79
C ALA A 169 0.78 15.47 -14.08
N LEU A 170 0.12 14.82 -13.12
CA LEU A 170 -0.36 13.44 -13.30
C LEU A 170 -1.42 13.34 -14.40
N ASN A 171 -2.34 14.31 -14.53
CA ASN A 171 -3.32 14.30 -15.62
C ASN A 171 -2.68 14.42 -17.00
N GLU A 172 -1.66 15.27 -17.15
CA GLU A 172 -0.92 15.40 -18.41
C GLU A 172 -0.17 14.11 -18.74
N LEU A 173 0.50 13.49 -17.76
CA LEU A 173 1.19 12.22 -17.92
C LEU A 173 0.23 11.08 -18.31
N ARG A 174 -0.96 11.02 -17.70
CA ARG A 174 -1.99 10.05 -18.06
C ARG A 174 -2.56 10.32 -19.45
N ALA A 175 -2.89 11.56 -19.77
CA ALA A 175 -3.40 11.93 -21.08
C ALA A 175 -2.40 11.65 -22.21
N GLY A 176 -1.10 11.82 -21.94
CA GLY A 176 -0.01 11.48 -22.85
C GLY A 176 0.34 9.97 -22.90
N GLY A 177 -0.32 9.12 -22.09
CA GLY A 177 -0.05 7.68 -22.03
C GLY A 177 1.29 7.32 -21.37
N ILE A 178 1.93 8.27 -20.68
CA ILE A 178 3.20 8.04 -19.97
C ILE A 178 2.97 7.20 -18.72
N VAL A 179 1.85 7.43 -18.01
CA VAL A 179 1.36 6.57 -16.95
C VAL A 179 -0.06 6.09 -17.31
N ARG A 180 -0.44 4.90 -16.85
CA ARG A 180 -1.74 4.30 -17.15
C ARG A 180 -2.82 4.69 -16.14
N ALA A 181 -2.44 4.87 -14.88
CA ALA A 181 -3.34 5.25 -13.80
C ALA A 181 -2.69 6.26 -12.87
N ILE A 182 -3.51 7.15 -12.31
CA ILE A 182 -3.09 8.17 -11.34
C ILE A 182 -3.89 8.07 -10.05
N GLY A 183 -3.26 8.44 -8.94
CA GLY A 183 -3.92 8.36 -7.65
C GLY A 183 -3.22 9.11 -6.54
N VAL A 184 -3.57 8.75 -5.31
CA VAL A 184 -3.00 9.31 -4.08
C VAL A 184 -2.68 8.17 -3.12
N GLY A 185 -1.51 8.19 -2.47
CA GLY A 185 -1.10 7.23 -1.44
C GLY A 185 -1.00 7.89 -0.07
N VAL A 186 -1.88 7.51 0.86
CA VAL A 186 -2.02 8.17 2.17
C VAL A 186 -2.44 7.18 3.27
N ASN A 187 -2.34 7.64 4.53
CA ASN A 187 -2.72 6.88 5.72
C ASN A 187 -4.11 7.28 6.28
N GLU A 188 -4.86 8.16 5.62
CA GLU A 188 -6.11 8.72 6.15
C GLU A 188 -7.26 8.64 5.14
N VAL A 189 -8.43 8.19 5.60
CA VAL A 189 -9.67 8.11 4.82
C VAL A 189 -10.11 9.49 4.36
N GLU A 190 -10.03 10.50 5.24
CA GLU A 190 -10.43 11.88 4.94
C GLU A 190 -9.60 12.50 3.81
N ALA A 191 -8.29 12.23 3.77
CA ALA A 191 -7.45 12.67 2.67
C ALA A 191 -7.92 12.06 1.34
N CYS A 192 -8.16 10.74 1.30
CA CYS A 192 -8.71 10.07 0.11
C CYS A 192 -10.03 10.71 -0.33
N ARG A 193 -10.94 10.96 0.62
CA ARG A 193 -12.26 11.56 0.35
C ARG A 193 -12.14 12.95 -0.27
N ARG A 194 -11.26 13.81 0.26
CA ARG A 194 -11.03 15.16 -0.27
C ARG A 194 -10.47 15.13 -1.68
N PHE A 195 -9.46 14.34 -1.93
CA PHE A 195 -8.89 14.20 -3.28
C PHE A 195 -9.92 13.62 -4.26
N ALA A 196 -10.63 12.56 -3.86
CA ALA A 196 -11.67 11.97 -4.70
C ALA A 196 -12.80 12.94 -5.04
N THR A 197 -13.13 13.87 -4.13
CA THR A 197 -14.13 14.91 -4.38
C THR A 197 -13.61 15.97 -5.35
N ALA A 198 -12.34 16.35 -5.24
CA ALA A 198 -11.74 17.45 -5.99
C ALA A 198 -11.22 17.06 -7.38
N GLY A 199 -10.93 15.79 -7.64
CA GLY A 199 -10.32 15.36 -8.90
C GLY A 199 -10.81 14.01 -9.41
N ALA A 200 -10.42 13.69 -10.66
CA ALA A 200 -10.70 12.41 -11.31
C ALA A 200 -9.48 11.49 -11.20
N PHE A 201 -9.39 10.75 -10.11
CA PHE A 201 -8.35 9.75 -9.86
C PHE A 201 -8.84 8.35 -10.21
N ASP A 202 -7.91 7.47 -10.60
CA ASP A 202 -8.20 6.07 -10.93
C ASP A 202 -8.13 5.19 -9.69
N CYS A 203 -7.25 5.51 -8.74
CA CYS A 203 -7.10 4.73 -7.52
C CYS A 203 -6.60 5.56 -6.32
N PHE A 204 -6.79 4.97 -5.12
CA PHE A 204 -6.16 5.45 -3.88
C PHE A 204 -5.43 4.29 -3.22
N LEU A 205 -4.14 4.49 -2.89
CA LEU A 205 -3.43 3.58 -2.01
C LEU A 205 -3.69 4.02 -0.58
N LEU A 206 -4.58 3.29 0.09
CA LEU A 206 -4.97 3.56 1.48
C LEU A 206 -4.26 2.57 2.41
N ALA A 207 -3.41 3.08 3.30
CA ALA A 207 -2.60 2.23 4.16
C ALA A 207 -3.27 1.95 5.51
N GLY A 208 -3.61 0.68 5.78
CA GLY A 208 -4.05 0.20 7.09
C GLY A 208 -5.40 0.71 7.59
N ARG A 209 -6.27 1.25 6.72
CA ARG A 209 -7.56 1.86 7.11
C ARG A 209 -8.79 1.09 6.63
N TYR A 210 -8.59 -0.09 6.02
CA TYR A 210 -9.66 -1.06 5.78
C TYR A 210 -9.14 -2.47 6.02
N THR A 211 -9.15 -2.90 7.27
CA THR A 211 -8.55 -4.16 7.75
C THR A 211 -9.46 -4.79 8.80
N LEU A 212 -9.08 -5.94 9.38
CA LEU A 212 -9.80 -6.52 10.51
C LEU A 212 -9.90 -5.58 11.72
N LEU A 213 -8.96 -4.63 11.86
CA LEU A 213 -8.98 -3.64 12.95
C LEU A 213 -9.66 -2.33 12.57
N GLU A 214 -9.68 -1.98 11.30
CA GLU A 214 -10.09 -0.66 10.83
C GLU A 214 -11.12 -0.81 9.71
N GLN A 215 -12.32 -0.30 9.88
CA GLN A 215 -13.36 -0.28 8.84
C GLN A 215 -13.97 1.12 8.63
N GLY A 216 -13.36 2.17 9.18
CA GLY A 216 -13.93 3.53 9.17
C GLY A 216 -14.14 4.15 7.79
N GLY A 217 -13.49 3.64 6.74
CA GLY A 217 -13.73 4.11 5.37
C GLY A 217 -15.01 3.59 4.73
N LEU A 218 -15.71 2.65 5.36
CA LEU A 218 -16.81 1.92 4.75
C LEU A 218 -18.01 2.83 4.42
N ASP A 219 -18.30 3.78 5.29
CA ASP A 219 -19.49 4.64 5.17
C ASP A 219 -19.24 5.90 4.33
N GLU A 220 -17.98 6.37 4.23
CA GLU A 220 -17.66 7.63 3.57
C GLU A 220 -16.87 7.48 2.26
N LEU A 221 -15.89 6.58 2.23
CA LEU A 221 -14.99 6.46 1.07
C LEU A 221 -15.51 5.46 0.03
N PHE A 222 -16.04 4.33 0.45
CA PHE A 222 -16.47 3.30 -0.49
C PHE A 222 -17.71 3.68 -1.31
N PRO A 223 -18.74 4.36 -0.77
CA PRO A 223 -19.83 4.89 -1.60
C PRO A 223 -19.34 5.91 -2.64
N LEU A 224 -18.35 6.72 -2.26
CA LEU A 224 -17.70 7.65 -3.21
C LEU A 224 -16.90 6.89 -4.28
N ALA A 225 -16.22 5.79 -3.89
CA ALA A 225 -15.52 4.93 -4.83
C ALA A 225 -16.47 4.29 -5.85
N GLU A 226 -17.64 3.90 -5.43
CA GLU A 226 -18.68 3.38 -6.33
C GLU A 226 -19.20 4.44 -7.30
N THR A 227 -19.53 5.62 -6.79
CA THR A 227 -20.09 6.72 -7.59
C THR A 227 -19.07 7.30 -8.58
N LYS A 228 -17.80 7.42 -8.18
CA LYS A 228 -16.71 7.99 -9.00
C LYS A 228 -15.86 6.95 -9.71
N GLU A 229 -16.14 5.67 -9.49
CA GLU A 229 -15.52 4.53 -10.15
C GLU A 229 -14.00 4.44 -9.98
N PHE A 230 -13.47 4.85 -8.83
CA PHE A 230 -12.07 4.58 -8.48
C PHE A 230 -11.93 3.29 -7.68
N SER A 231 -10.71 2.75 -7.66
CA SER A 231 -10.35 1.56 -6.87
C SER A 231 -9.48 1.90 -5.67
N ILE A 232 -9.50 1.05 -4.66
CA ILE A 232 -8.57 1.10 -3.53
C ILE A 232 -7.48 0.04 -3.72
N LEU A 233 -6.24 0.48 -3.64
CA LEU A 233 -5.07 -0.36 -3.44
C LEU A 233 -4.79 -0.36 -1.94
N LEU A 234 -4.96 -1.50 -1.26
CA LEU A 234 -4.84 -1.55 0.18
C LEU A 234 -3.42 -1.88 0.61
N GLY A 235 -2.69 -0.85 1.07
CA GLY A 235 -1.40 -1.01 1.74
C GLY A 235 -1.56 -1.39 3.21
N GLY A 236 -0.53 -2.00 3.81
CA GLY A 236 -0.48 -2.29 5.24
C GLY A 236 -1.64 -3.15 5.80
N PRO A 237 -2.05 -4.25 5.14
CA PRO A 237 -3.19 -5.07 5.57
C PRO A 237 -3.00 -5.68 6.97
N PHE A 238 -1.77 -5.74 7.45
CA PHE A 238 -1.41 -6.28 8.75
C PHE A 238 -1.27 -5.23 9.87
N ASN A 239 -1.65 -3.95 9.64
CA ASN A 239 -1.58 -2.87 10.63
C ASN A 239 -0.23 -2.84 11.38
N SER A 240 0.85 -2.52 10.67
CA SER A 240 2.23 -2.52 11.18
C SER A 240 2.72 -3.90 11.69
N GLY A 241 2.08 -4.99 11.25
CA GLY A 241 2.47 -6.36 11.52
C GLY A 241 1.68 -7.06 12.62
N ILE A 242 0.89 -6.35 13.45
CA ILE A 242 0.15 -6.98 14.55
C ILE A 242 -0.84 -8.06 14.07
N LEU A 243 -1.49 -7.87 12.93
CA LEU A 243 -2.39 -8.87 12.33
C LEU A 243 -1.65 -10.04 11.63
N ALA A 244 -0.33 -9.93 11.44
CA ALA A 244 0.49 -11.03 10.93
C ALA A 244 1.06 -11.91 12.05
N THR A 245 1.39 -11.30 13.20
CA THR A 245 2.11 -11.95 14.31
C THR A 245 1.26 -12.21 15.55
N GLY A 246 0.11 -11.54 15.65
CA GLY A 246 -0.76 -11.58 16.80
C GLY A 246 -0.40 -10.57 17.89
N ALA A 247 -1.17 -10.59 19.00
CA ALA A 247 -1.00 -9.70 20.14
C ALA A 247 0.16 -10.14 21.03
N LYS A 248 1.39 -9.98 20.57
CA LYS A 248 2.64 -10.34 21.27
C LYS A 248 3.33 -9.12 21.87
N PRO A 249 4.18 -9.27 22.91
CA PRO A 249 5.07 -8.20 23.35
C PRO A 249 5.86 -7.61 22.18
N GLY A 250 5.92 -6.27 22.10
CA GLY A 250 6.59 -5.56 21.00
C GLY A 250 5.77 -5.41 19.72
N ALA A 251 4.53 -5.89 19.67
CA ALA A 251 3.63 -5.68 18.52
C ALA A 251 3.44 -4.17 18.24
N ARG A 252 3.36 -3.82 16.95
CA ARG A 252 3.20 -2.44 16.49
C ARG A 252 1.84 -2.22 15.85
N TYR A 253 1.31 -1.02 16.07
CA TYR A 253 0.11 -0.51 15.42
C TYR A 253 0.34 0.96 15.06
N ASN A 254 -0.05 1.37 13.86
CA ASN A 254 0.19 2.74 13.37
C ASN A 254 1.64 3.20 13.58
N TYR A 255 2.63 2.36 13.20
CA TYR A 255 4.08 2.59 13.30
C TYR A 255 4.63 2.74 14.73
N ARG A 256 3.81 2.59 15.77
CA ARG A 256 4.14 2.75 17.20
C ARG A 256 3.88 1.44 17.95
N PRO A 257 4.35 1.30 19.18
CA PRO A 257 3.91 0.19 20.05
C PRO A 257 2.39 0.14 20.14
N ALA A 258 1.82 -1.06 20.00
CA ALA A 258 0.37 -1.25 20.02
C ALA A 258 -0.20 -0.95 21.43
N PRO A 259 -1.24 -0.10 21.55
CA PRO A 259 -1.86 0.20 22.82
C PRO A 259 -2.70 -0.99 23.33
N PRO A 260 -3.00 -1.04 24.65
CA PRO A 260 -3.67 -2.19 25.29
C PRO A 260 -5.03 -2.57 24.67
N ASP A 261 -5.85 -1.60 24.31
CA ASP A 261 -7.16 -1.80 23.67
C ASP A 261 -7.06 -2.49 22.32
N ILE A 262 -6.07 -2.10 21.49
CA ILE A 262 -5.77 -2.77 20.22
C ILE A 262 -5.25 -4.19 20.47
N MET A 263 -4.37 -4.38 21.45
CA MET A 263 -3.88 -5.69 21.83
C MET A 263 -5.02 -6.63 22.25
N ASP A 264 -5.98 -6.13 23.04
CA ASP A 264 -7.15 -6.91 23.47
C ASP A 264 -8.08 -7.23 22.30
N ARG A 265 -8.33 -6.28 21.43
CA ARG A 265 -9.11 -6.51 20.20
C ARG A 265 -8.46 -7.57 19.30
N VAL A 266 -7.15 -7.53 19.10
CA VAL A 266 -6.43 -8.53 18.33
C VAL A 266 -6.54 -9.92 18.97
N ARG A 267 -6.38 -10.05 20.30
CA ARG A 267 -6.56 -11.35 21.00
C ARG A 267 -7.95 -11.94 20.77
N ARG A 268 -8.99 -11.10 20.81
CA ARG A 268 -10.36 -11.54 20.53
C ARG A 268 -10.50 -12.02 19.08
N ILE A 269 -9.96 -11.29 18.11
CA ILE A 269 -9.96 -11.71 16.69
C ILE A 269 -9.19 -13.03 16.54
N GLU A 270 -8.00 -13.18 17.17
CA GLU A 270 -7.23 -14.43 17.17
C GLU A 270 -8.03 -15.60 17.71
N SER A 271 -8.76 -15.41 18.82
CA SER A 271 -9.59 -16.44 19.43
C SER A 271 -10.68 -16.93 18.48
N VAL A 272 -11.38 -16.01 17.80
CA VAL A 272 -12.38 -16.38 16.79
C VAL A 272 -11.72 -17.11 15.60
N CYS A 273 -10.61 -16.60 15.09
CA CYS A 273 -9.89 -17.27 14.01
C CYS A 273 -9.44 -18.69 14.39
N ALA A 274 -8.91 -18.87 15.61
CA ALA A 274 -8.45 -20.14 16.13
C ALA A 274 -9.58 -21.16 16.28
N SER A 275 -10.79 -20.76 16.72
CA SER A 275 -11.95 -21.66 16.82
C SER A 275 -12.36 -22.26 15.48
N HIS A 276 -12.07 -21.54 14.37
CA HIS A 276 -12.26 -22.02 13.00
C HIS A 276 -11.01 -22.65 12.37
N ARG A 277 -9.90 -22.78 13.11
CA ARG A 277 -8.60 -23.26 12.62
C ARG A 277 -8.05 -22.43 11.45
N VAL A 278 -8.34 -21.13 11.43
CA VAL A 278 -7.86 -20.18 10.44
C VAL A 278 -6.75 -19.32 11.06
N PRO A 279 -5.57 -19.21 10.42
CA PRO A 279 -4.55 -18.29 10.89
C PRO A 279 -5.07 -16.83 10.85
N LEU A 280 -4.81 -16.05 11.90
CA LEU A 280 -5.18 -14.61 11.94
C LEU A 280 -4.71 -13.88 10.67
N ALA A 281 -3.47 -14.12 10.24
CA ALA A 281 -2.90 -13.48 9.05
C ALA A 281 -3.66 -13.82 7.75
N ALA A 282 -4.26 -15.04 7.66
CA ALA A 282 -5.07 -15.40 6.50
C ALA A 282 -6.39 -14.63 6.47
N ALA A 283 -7.05 -14.51 7.61
CA ALA A 283 -8.24 -13.69 7.73
C ALA A 283 -7.93 -12.22 7.45
N ALA A 284 -6.81 -11.70 7.97
CA ALA A 284 -6.40 -10.31 7.80
C ALA A 284 -6.11 -9.94 6.33
N ILE A 285 -5.39 -10.79 5.60
CA ILE A 285 -5.02 -10.49 4.22
C ILE A 285 -6.20 -10.68 3.26
N GLN A 286 -7.16 -11.57 3.57
CA GLN A 286 -8.29 -11.86 2.68
C GLN A 286 -9.51 -10.97 2.95
N PHE A 287 -9.76 -10.56 4.21
CA PHE A 287 -10.94 -9.77 4.58
C PHE A 287 -11.23 -8.60 3.64
N PRO A 288 -10.25 -7.74 3.31
CA PRO A 288 -10.55 -6.55 2.51
C PRO A 288 -11.05 -6.87 1.10
N LEU A 289 -10.72 -8.04 0.55
CA LEU A 289 -11.17 -8.48 -0.77
C LEU A 289 -12.67 -8.75 -0.85
N GLY A 290 -13.36 -8.82 0.28
CA GLY A 290 -14.82 -8.84 0.34
C GLY A 290 -15.46 -7.60 -0.33
N HIS A 291 -14.76 -6.46 -0.31
CA HIS A 291 -15.27 -5.26 -0.95
C HIS A 291 -14.87 -5.19 -2.44
N PRO A 292 -15.83 -4.97 -3.38
CA PRO A 292 -15.55 -4.98 -4.82
C PRO A 292 -14.62 -3.85 -5.27
N ARG A 293 -14.57 -2.72 -4.55
CA ARG A 293 -13.69 -1.59 -4.87
C ARG A 293 -12.24 -1.75 -4.40
N ILE A 294 -11.92 -2.81 -3.64
CA ILE A 294 -10.54 -3.19 -3.35
C ILE A 294 -9.97 -3.91 -4.59
N ALA A 295 -9.07 -3.26 -5.32
CA ALA A 295 -8.45 -3.88 -6.49
C ALA A 295 -7.32 -4.84 -6.12
N SER A 296 -6.51 -4.48 -5.12
CA SER A 296 -5.38 -5.29 -4.68
C SER A 296 -5.05 -5.07 -3.21
N ILE A 297 -4.55 -6.11 -2.56
CA ILE A 297 -3.92 -6.06 -1.24
C ILE A 297 -2.41 -6.03 -1.45
N ILE A 298 -1.73 -5.08 -0.82
CA ILE A 298 -0.30 -4.84 -1.01
C ILE A 298 0.43 -5.00 0.34
N PRO A 299 0.62 -6.25 0.83
CA PRO A 299 1.44 -6.51 2.01
C PRO A 299 2.91 -6.26 1.69
N GLY A 300 3.68 -5.86 2.70
CA GLY A 300 5.13 -5.92 2.64
C GLY A 300 5.65 -7.32 2.94
N ALA A 301 6.91 -7.55 2.60
CA ALA A 301 7.70 -8.71 3.01
C ALA A 301 9.16 -8.29 3.20
N VAL A 302 9.83 -8.84 4.21
CA VAL A 302 11.27 -8.61 4.48
C VAL A 302 12.12 -9.81 4.08
N SER A 303 11.50 -10.96 3.75
CA SER A 303 12.21 -12.17 3.31
C SER A 303 11.44 -12.95 2.25
N PRO A 304 12.12 -13.83 1.49
CA PRO A 304 11.49 -14.74 0.54
C PRO A 304 10.38 -15.59 1.18
N GLU A 305 10.59 -16.06 2.42
CA GLU A 305 9.62 -16.87 3.17
C GLU A 305 8.34 -16.10 3.45
N GLU A 306 8.44 -14.80 3.78
CA GLU A 306 7.26 -13.94 3.96
C GLU A 306 6.51 -13.72 2.65
N ALA A 307 7.21 -13.54 1.53
CA ALA A 307 6.58 -13.45 0.22
C ALA A 307 5.82 -14.74 -0.15
N VAL A 308 6.44 -15.90 0.09
CA VAL A 308 5.79 -17.22 -0.08
C VAL A 308 4.58 -17.34 0.84
N ARG A 309 4.74 -17.00 2.12
CA ARG A 309 3.68 -17.07 3.12
C ARG A 309 2.48 -16.18 2.76
N ASN A 310 2.71 -14.94 2.34
CA ASN A 310 1.64 -14.04 1.90
C ASN A 310 0.83 -14.67 0.76
N ARG A 311 1.49 -15.32 -0.21
CA ARG A 311 0.82 -16.04 -1.28
C ARG A 311 0.01 -17.24 -0.74
N GLN A 312 0.58 -18.04 0.14
CA GLN A 312 -0.10 -19.20 0.74
C GLN A 312 -1.33 -18.78 1.57
N LEU A 313 -1.23 -17.68 2.33
CA LEU A 313 -2.33 -17.13 3.10
C LEU A 313 -3.51 -16.68 2.22
N MET A 314 -3.23 -16.20 1.01
CA MET A 314 -4.27 -15.85 0.02
C MET A 314 -5.00 -17.06 -0.56
N ASP A 315 -4.34 -18.23 -0.58
CA ASP A 315 -4.91 -19.46 -1.15
C ASP A 315 -5.71 -20.29 -0.13
N LEU A 316 -5.63 -19.94 1.17
CA LEU A 316 -6.37 -20.64 2.22
C LEU A 316 -7.89 -20.42 2.06
N LYS A 317 -8.64 -21.52 2.16
CA LYS A 317 -10.10 -21.46 2.20
C LYS A 317 -10.55 -21.05 3.60
N ILE A 318 -11.21 -19.91 3.70
CA ILE A 318 -11.79 -19.42 4.95
C ILE A 318 -13.29 -19.72 4.97
N PRO A 319 -13.81 -20.43 6.00
CA PRO A 319 -15.22 -20.74 6.09
C PRO A 319 -16.03 -19.45 6.35
N ALA A 320 -17.16 -19.30 5.67
CA ALA A 320 -18.03 -18.12 5.78
C ALA A 320 -18.46 -17.82 7.22
N VAL A 321 -18.71 -18.87 8.01
CA VAL A 321 -19.10 -18.75 9.41
C VAL A 321 -18.07 -17.99 10.27
N LEU A 322 -16.80 -17.99 9.91
CA LEU A 322 -15.78 -17.17 10.59
C LEU A 322 -16.14 -15.68 10.53
N TRP A 323 -16.56 -15.21 9.37
CA TRP A 323 -16.93 -13.81 9.18
C TRP A 323 -18.19 -13.44 9.96
N ASP A 324 -19.16 -14.37 10.01
CA ASP A 324 -20.40 -14.19 10.78
C ASP A 324 -20.10 -14.11 12.29
N ASP A 325 -19.18 -14.93 12.78
CA ASP A 325 -18.76 -14.91 14.18
C ASP A 325 -18.01 -13.62 14.53
N LEU A 326 -17.09 -13.15 13.66
CA LEU A 326 -16.43 -11.86 13.86
C LEU A 326 -17.41 -10.69 13.90
N LYS A 327 -18.47 -10.71 13.08
CA LYS A 327 -19.55 -9.71 13.11
C LYS A 327 -20.39 -9.81 14.39
N ARG A 328 -20.76 -11.02 14.79
CA ARG A 328 -21.55 -11.26 16.01
C ARG A 328 -20.82 -10.80 17.26
N GLU A 329 -19.50 -10.99 17.32
CA GLU A 329 -18.63 -10.53 18.40
C GLU A 329 -18.34 -9.01 18.38
N GLY A 330 -18.87 -8.27 17.37
CA GLY A 330 -18.60 -6.84 17.21
C GLY A 330 -17.16 -6.52 16.82
N LEU A 331 -16.44 -7.49 16.28
CA LEU A 331 -15.05 -7.35 15.81
C LEU A 331 -14.98 -6.86 14.37
N LEU A 332 -16.03 -7.10 13.59
CA LEU A 332 -16.29 -6.50 12.29
C LEU A 332 -17.64 -5.78 12.29
N LEU A 333 -17.74 -4.70 11.51
CA LEU A 333 -19.02 -4.04 11.26
C LEU A 333 -19.99 -5.01 10.56
N ALA A 334 -21.24 -5.00 10.97
CA ALA A 334 -22.27 -5.85 10.36
C ALA A 334 -22.43 -5.59 8.85
N SER A 335 -22.27 -4.33 8.43
CA SER A 335 -22.33 -3.87 7.04
C SER A 335 -21.08 -4.22 6.21
N ALA A 336 -19.96 -4.62 6.85
CA ALA A 336 -18.72 -4.87 6.12
C ALA A 336 -18.87 -6.06 5.15
N PRO A 337 -18.63 -5.87 3.84
CA PRO A 337 -18.56 -6.98 2.90
C PRO A 337 -17.45 -7.94 3.27
N VAL A 338 -17.69 -9.23 3.11
CA VAL A 338 -16.73 -10.28 3.43
C VAL A 338 -16.50 -11.17 2.21
N PRO A 339 -15.32 -11.82 2.08
CA PRO A 339 -15.08 -12.75 1.00
C PRO A 339 -16.09 -13.89 1.01
N THR A 340 -16.66 -14.19 -0.17
CA THR A 340 -17.55 -15.34 -0.36
C THR A 340 -16.77 -16.48 -1.00
N ALA A 341 -17.07 -17.72 -0.61
CA ALA A 341 -16.36 -18.92 -1.06
C ALA A 341 -16.39 -19.17 -2.59
N GLU A 342 -17.22 -18.44 -3.33
CA GLU A 342 -17.43 -18.63 -4.77
C GLU A 342 -16.66 -17.64 -5.68
N LYS A 343 -15.88 -16.69 -5.14
CA LYS A 343 -15.24 -15.62 -5.93
C LYS A 343 -13.73 -15.51 -5.76
N THR A 344 -13.06 -16.58 -5.40
CA THR A 344 -11.57 -16.60 -5.43
C THR A 344 -11.03 -17.53 -6.51
#